data_3482336ad11094682ab9063d9513bf8b
#
_entry.id   3482336ad11094682ab9063d9513bf8b
#
_cell.length_a   1.000
_cell.length_b   1.000
_cell.length_c   1.000
_cell.angle_alpha   90.00
_cell.angle_beta   90.00
_cell.angle_gamma   90.00
#
_symmetry.space_group_name_H-M   'P 1'
#
loop_
_entity.id
_entity.type
_entity.pdbx_description
1 polymer ?
#
loop_
_entity_poly.entity_id
_entity_poly.type
_entity_poly.pdbx_seq_one_letter_code
_entity_poly.pdbx_strand_id
1 'polypeptide(L)'
;MTDPFSSPGSPSFDPYSPRLRTALVLTGTGTSGAYHAGALRALHEAGVKIDVVAGRGVGVVGALFAAIDGAQRLWDEKGFWRSKHVASLYGWRAAPRIVFAALALSVMIVAVPLLAVAVGLVVFPIDFVLKMVGAGAGGLTNAYVAFAQTAFAPEALPTWLPRLVLLVLGAAALMLAAAGWSAAQGRRVRGPFWWRVLRPPLSAVDAADYCWRVMWDQVRGATQLKQPTPVDLARRYTEMLADNLGQPGFRELLIAVHDLDSHRDLVFALVGESRRRDLFRRQTSDAADTRRAEVFDLAGASRDHLADAVAASLTIPLASDAHPITFAPDAYWRGETHRICDRPGSLVRLLEELIDLGVEQIVLVSAAPESRGPHELKAPRVDGRGRMGEYIQSADAAVVRDAIRIATARMSRIFVIRPGHNPIGPFDFQGGYDDRSDRRQPLGELLSRGYEDAYRQFIEPVVGASGDRVGQGMP
;
A
#
# COMPACT_ATOMS: atom_id res chain seq x y z
N MET A 1 -48.98 32.13 12.57
CA MET A 1 -47.74 32.61 11.95
C MET A 1 -46.66 31.66 12.43
N THR A 2 -46.47 30.53 11.72
CA THR A 2 -45.49 29.50 12.04
C THR A 2 -44.18 29.86 11.31
N ASP A 3 -43.12 29.94 12.07
CA ASP A 3 -41.77 30.31 11.64
C ASP A 3 -41.22 29.28 10.62
N PRO A 4 -40.91 29.64 9.37
CA PRO A 4 -40.47 28.67 8.34
C PRO A 4 -38.97 28.35 8.39
N PHE A 5 -38.24 28.73 9.43
CA PHE A 5 -36.78 28.47 9.60
C PHE A 5 -36.45 27.53 10.78
N SER A 6 -37.30 26.56 11.06
CA SER A 6 -36.80 25.42 11.88
C SER A 6 -35.77 24.68 11.05
N SER A 7 -34.51 24.86 11.40
CA SER A 7 -33.38 24.10 10.88
C SER A 7 -33.69 22.60 10.91
N PRO A 8 -33.45 21.83 9.81
CA PRO A 8 -33.59 20.40 9.85
C PRO A 8 -32.68 19.88 10.97
N GLY A 9 -33.27 19.18 11.93
CA GLY A 9 -32.57 18.67 13.10
C GLY A 9 -31.26 17.99 12.68
N SER A 10 -30.19 18.38 13.35
CA SER A 10 -28.89 17.74 13.20
C SER A 10 -29.11 16.23 13.27
N PRO A 11 -28.57 15.40 12.35
CA PRO A 11 -28.72 13.97 12.44
C PRO A 11 -28.21 13.55 13.83
N SER A 12 -29.11 12.97 14.64
CA SER A 12 -28.75 12.42 15.94
C SER A 12 -27.85 11.21 15.67
N PHE A 13 -26.54 11.42 15.70
CA PHE A 13 -25.60 10.32 15.66
C PHE A 13 -25.73 9.55 16.97
N ASP A 14 -26.08 8.29 16.87
CA ASP A 14 -26.04 7.38 18.02
C ASP A 14 -24.61 7.40 18.61
N PRO A 15 -24.44 7.69 19.92
CA PRO A 15 -23.13 7.76 20.52
C PRO A 15 -22.42 6.39 20.48
N TYR A 16 -21.08 6.41 20.49
CA TYR A 16 -20.28 5.21 20.71
C TYR A 16 -20.57 4.65 22.11
N SER A 17 -20.65 3.33 22.24
CA SER A 17 -20.79 2.67 23.54
C SER A 17 -19.80 1.48 23.65
N PRO A 18 -19.01 1.41 24.72
CA PRO A 18 -18.09 0.29 24.98
C PRO A 18 -18.81 -1.03 25.27
N ARG A 19 -20.12 -0.99 25.51
CA ARG A 19 -20.94 -2.19 25.72
C ARG A 19 -21.28 -2.90 24.41
N LEU A 20 -21.30 -2.17 23.30
CA LEU A 20 -21.62 -2.69 21.99
C LEU A 20 -20.39 -3.34 21.35
N ARG A 21 -20.67 -4.31 20.48
CA ARG A 21 -19.62 -4.98 19.73
C ARG A 21 -19.10 -4.10 18.62
N THR A 22 -17.81 -3.76 18.71
CA THR A 22 -17.15 -2.79 17.85
C THR A 22 -16.22 -3.45 16.85
N ALA A 23 -16.37 -3.12 15.57
CA ALA A 23 -15.36 -3.43 14.56
C ALA A 23 -14.54 -2.20 14.21
N LEU A 24 -13.22 -2.37 14.10
CA LEU A 24 -12.31 -1.42 13.47
C LEU A 24 -12.00 -1.87 12.06
N VAL A 25 -12.28 -1.04 11.07
CA VAL A 25 -12.06 -1.31 9.65
C VAL A 25 -10.97 -0.38 9.12
N LEU A 26 -9.89 -0.95 8.60
CA LEU A 26 -8.77 -0.21 8.03
C LEU A 26 -8.74 -0.41 6.51
N THR A 27 -8.86 0.68 5.75
CA THR A 27 -8.95 0.62 4.29
C THR A 27 -8.04 1.62 3.60
N GLY A 28 -7.32 1.18 2.57
CA GLY A 28 -6.44 2.04 1.78
C GLY A 28 -5.27 1.28 1.18
N THR A 29 -4.49 1.99 0.38
CA THR A 29 -3.38 1.43 -0.39
C THR A 29 -2.07 2.13 -0.03
N GLY A 30 -0.96 1.38 0.04
CA GLY A 30 0.39 1.92 0.18
C GLY A 30 0.61 2.77 1.44
N THR A 31 0.89 4.07 1.28
CA THR A 31 1.17 5.01 2.38
C THR A 31 0.02 5.21 3.36
N SER A 32 -1.22 4.83 2.99
CA SER A 32 -2.39 4.90 3.87
C SER A 32 -2.18 4.19 5.21
N GLY A 33 -1.31 3.19 5.25
CA GLY A 33 -0.98 2.48 6.48
C GLY A 33 -0.29 3.33 7.55
N ALA A 34 0.42 4.39 7.16
CA ALA A 34 0.97 5.35 8.11
C ALA A 34 -0.15 6.16 8.81
N TYR A 35 -1.19 6.53 8.05
CA TYR A 35 -2.39 7.16 8.61
C TYR A 35 -3.12 6.23 9.58
N HIS A 36 -3.28 4.95 9.17
CA HIS A 36 -3.88 3.94 10.03
C HIS A 36 -3.11 3.78 11.35
N ALA A 37 -1.77 3.79 11.31
CA ALA A 37 -0.95 3.69 12.52
C ALA A 37 -1.19 4.86 13.48
N GLY A 38 -1.37 6.07 12.96
CA GLY A 38 -1.72 7.24 13.78
C GLY A 38 -3.10 7.10 14.42
N ALA A 39 -4.11 6.72 13.63
CA ALA A 39 -5.46 6.50 14.14
C ALA A 39 -5.51 5.37 15.19
N LEU A 40 -4.82 4.25 14.92
CA LEU A 40 -4.69 3.14 15.87
C LEU A 40 -4.06 3.59 17.19
N ARG A 41 -3.05 4.45 17.15
CA ARG A 41 -2.42 5.02 18.34
C ARG A 41 -3.43 5.83 19.15
N ALA A 42 -4.18 6.73 18.53
CA ALA A 42 -5.17 7.54 19.20
C ALA A 42 -6.28 6.69 19.84
N LEU A 43 -6.80 5.69 19.10
CA LEU A 43 -7.81 4.77 19.61
C LEU A 43 -7.31 3.93 20.80
N HIS A 44 -6.04 3.49 20.74
CA HIS A 44 -5.41 2.74 21.81
C HIS A 44 -5.21 3.60 23.08
N GLU A 45 -4.67 4.81 22.94
CA GLU A 45 -4.45 5.75 24.06
C GLU A 45 -5.78 6.20 24.71
N ALA A 46 -6.86 6.30 23.91
CA ALA A 46 -8.19 6.61 24.42
C ALA A 46 -8.92 5.40 25.04
N GLY A 47 -8.34 4.19 24.97
CA GLY A 47 -8.94 2.97 25.50
C GLY A 47 -10.22 2.55 24.76
N VAL A 48 -10.35 2.85 23.47
CA VAL A 48 -11.51 2.45 22.67
C VAL A 48 -11.58 0.94 22.56
N LYS A 49 -12.70 0.36 23.02
CA LYS A 49 -12.93 -1.08 22.92
C LYS A 49 -13.13 -1.50 21.47
N ILE A 50 -12.32 -2.46 21.03
CA ILE A 50 -12.40 -3.06 19.69
C ILE A 50 -12.48 -4.58 19.88
N ASP A 51 -13.52 -5.20 19.34
CA ASP A 51 -13.75 -6.65 19.41
C ASP A 51 -13.29 -7.35 18.13
N VAL A 52 -13.42 -6.68 16.98
CA VAL A 52 -13.08 -7.20 15.66
C VAL A 52 -12.20 -6.21 14.93
N VAL A 53 -11.15 -6.67 14.31
CA VAL A 53 -10.32 -5.87 13.39
C VAL A 53 -10.45 -6.40 11.98
N ALA A 54 -10.64 -5.51 11.04
CA ALA A 54 -10.84 -5.89 9.65
C ALA A 54 -10.01 -5.00 8.73
N GLY A 55 -9.49 -5.57 7.66
CA GLY A 55 -8.63 -4.83 6.75
C GLY A 55 -8.76 -5.24 5.29
N ARG A 56 -8.53 -4.27 4.40
CA ARG A 56 -8.21 -4.50 2.99
C ARG A 56 -7.03 -3.63 2.60
N GLY A 57 -6.34 -4.03 1.54
CA GLY A 57 -5.13 -3.35 1.10
C GLY A 57 -4.10 -3.30 2.22
N VAL A 58 -3.39 -2.16 2.35
CA VAL A 58 -2.41 -1.97 3.44
C VAL A 58 -3.05 -1.95 4.83
N GLY A 59 -4.36 -1.75 4.94
CA GLY A 59 -5.09 -1.83 6.20
C GLY A 59 -4.98 -3.19 6.89
N VAL A 60 -4.70 -4.25 6.13
CA VAL A 60 -4.44 -5.58 6.67
C VAL A 60 -3.21 -5.60 7.59
N VAL A 61 -2.17 -4.81 7.29
CA VAL A 61 -1.01 -4.69 8.19
C VAL A 61 -1.45 -4.14 9.55
N GLY A 62 -2.25 -3.06 9.54
CA GLY A 62 -2.81 -2.51 10.78
C GLY A 62 -3.68 -3.51 11.53
N ALA A 63 -4.54 -4.23 10.83
CA ALA A 63 -5.44 -5.24 11.41
C ALA A 63 -4.67 -6.41 12.05
N LEU A 64 -3.63 -6.93 11.39
CA LEU A 64 -2.78 -8.00 11.94
C LEU A 64 -2.15 -7.61 13.28
N PHE A 65 -1.52 -6.44 13.33
CA PHE A 65 -0.89 -5.98 14.57
C PHE A 65 -1.91 -5.64 15.65
N ALA A 66 -3.06 -5.06 15.28
CA ALA A 66 -4.11 -4.74 16.23
C ALA A 66 -4.82 -6.00 16.78
N ALA A 67 -4.87 -7.10 16.02
CA ALA A 67 -5.49 -8.34 16.46
C ALA A 67 -4.79 -9.00 17.67
N ILE A 68 -3.49 -8.73 17.87
CA ILE A 68 -2.67 -9.30 18.95
C ILE A 68 -2.17 -8.22 19.92
N ASP A 69 -2.84 -7.07 19.98
CA ASP A 69 -2.45 -5.89 20.76
C ASP A 69 -0.99 -5.40 20.51
N GLY A 70 -0.47 -5.73 19.34
CA GLY A 70 0.89 -5.38 18.89
C GLY A 70 0.96 -4.09 18.05
N ALA A 71 -0.11 -3.33 17.98
CA ALA A 71 -0.22 -2.17 17.09
C ALA A 71 0.81 -1.07 17.38
N GLN A 72 1.36 -1.01 18.62
CA GLN A 72 2.42 -0.08 18.99
C GLN A 72 3.63 -0.15 18.06
N ARG A 73 3.95 -1.34 17.53
CA ARG A 73 5.04 -1.54 16.54
C ARG A 73 4.84 -0.78 15.23
N LEU A 74 3.65 -0.29 14.95
CA LEU A 74 3.38 0.48 13.74
C LEU A 74 3.82 1.95 13.87
N TRP A 75 3.75 2.54 15.08
CA TRP A 75 4.02 3.98 15.31
C TRP A 75 5.23 4.31 16.18
N ASP A 76 5.86 3.33 16.85
CA ASP A 76 7.07 3.53 17.63
C ASP A 76 8.17 4.24 16.79
N GLU A 77 9.16 4.83 17.45
CA GLU A 77 10.29 5.49 16.79
C GLU A 77 11.04 4.56 15.82
N LYS A 78 11.18 3.29 16.18
CA LYS A 78 11.75 2.22 15.33
C LYS A 78 10.67 1.36 14.70
N GLY A 79 9.43 1.82 14.68
CA GLY A 79 8.27 1.09 14.21
C GLY A 79 8.22 0.96 12.70
N PHE A 80 7.23 0.20 12.24
CA PHE A 80 7.04 -0.14 10.82
C PHE A 80 7.12 1.10 9.92
N TRP A 81 6.28 2.14 10.19
CA TRP A 81 6.12 3.30 9.31
C TRP A 81 7.21 4.38 9.47
N ARG A 82 8.05 4.30 10.49
CA ARG A 82 9.20 5.21 10.68
C ARG A 82 10.52 4.61 10.23
N SER A 83 10.54 3.34 9.87
CA SER A 83 11.74 2.65 9.38
C SER A 83 12.16 3.14 7.99
N LYS A 84 13.47 3.21 7.75
CA LYS A 84 14.04 3.51 6.43
C LYS A 84 13.64 2.49 5.35
N HIS A 85 13.29 1.26 5.73
CA HIS A 85 12.84 0.21 4.81
C HIS A 85 11.52 0.55 4.12
N VAL A 86 10.68 1.39 4.73
CA VAL A 86 9.41 1.82 4.14
C VAL A 86 9.63 2.54 2.80
N ALA A 87 10.71 3.28 2.65
CA ALA A 87 11.04 3.97 1.41
C ALA A 87 11.30 3.02 0.22
N SER A 88 11.63 1.75 0.49
CA SER A 88 11.87 0.71 -0.53
C SER A 88 10.64 -0.16 -0.82
N LEU A 89 9.54 0.01 -0.08
CA LEU A 89 8.30 -0.70 -0.38
C LEU A 89 7.81 -0.33 -1.78
N TYR A 90 7.33 -1.31 -2.52
CA TYR A 90 6.92 -1.16 -3.91
C TYR A 90 8.02 -0.60 -4.83
N GLY A 91 9.21 -1.13 -4.71
CA GLY A 91 10.35 -0.80 -5.57
C GLY A 91 10.09 -1.14 -7.04
N TRP A 92 10.74 -0.38 -7.94
CA TRP A 92 10.74 -0.73 -9.36
C TRP A 92 11.42 -2.08 -9.59
N ARG A 93 10.82 -2.91 -10.41
CA ARG A 93 11.43 -4.18 -10.85
C ARG A 93 12.71 -3.96 -11.64
N ALA A 94 13.51 -5.03 -11.76
CA ALA A 94 14.79 -4.97 -12.47
C ALA A 94 14.62 -4.60 -13.95
N ALA A 95 13.61 -5.13 -14.65
CA ALA A 95 13.41 -4.88 -16.07
C ALA A 95 13.25 -3.39 -16.43
N PRO A 96 12.31 -2.62 -15.86
CA PRO A 96 12.24 -1.18 -16.12
C PRO A 96 13.53 -0.45 -15.71
N ARG A 97 14.18 -0.81 -14.60
CA ARG A 97 15.47 -0.19 -14.20
C ARG A 97 16.56 -0.40 -15.23
N ILE A 98 16.67 -1.61 -15.79
CA ILE A 98 17.65 -1.94 -16.84
C ILE A 98 17.36 -1.10 -18.09
N VAL A 99 16.10 -1.00 -18.52
CA VAL A 99 15.71 -0.21 -19.71
C VAL A 99 16.06 1.28 -19.49
N PHE A 100 15.69 1.85 -18.35
CA PHE A 100 16.00 3.26 -18.05
C PHE A 100 17.50 3.50 -17.95
N ALA A 101 18.26 2.60 -17.32
CA ALA A 101 19.72 2.74 -17.23
C ALA A 101 20.40 2.64 -18.59
N ALA A 102 19.97 1.69 -19.43
CA ALA A 102 20.51 1.55 -20.79
C ALA A 102 20.20 2.77 -21.66
N LEU A 103 18.96 3.28 -21.57
CA LEU A 103 18.55 4.48 -22.30
C LEU A 103 19.34 5.71 -21.84
N ALA A 104 19.42 5.93 -20.53
CA ALA A 104 20.18 7.05 -19.96
C ALA A 104 21.65 6.99 -20.33
N LEU A 105 22.29 5.81 -20.25
CA LEU A 105 23.67 5.61 -20.64
C LEU A 105 23.87 5.86 -22.14
N SER A 106 22.96 5.39 -22.99
CA SER A 106 22.99 5.64 -24.44
C SER A 106 22.88 7.12 -24.75
N VAL A 107 21.97 7.83 -24.09
CA VAL A 107 21.84 9.30 -24.22
C VAL A 107 23.11 10.02 -23.77
N MET A 108 23.71 9.60 -22.64
CA MET A 108 24.98 10.19 -22.17
C MET A 108 26.12 9.97 -23.18
N ILE A 109 26.22 8.78 -23.76
CA ILE A 109 27.24 8.50 -24.80
C ILE A 109 27.02 9.42 -26.02
N VAL A 110 25.81 9.58 -26.49
CA VAL A 110 25.47 10.45 -27.63
C VAL A 110 25.69 11.93 -27.29
N ALA A 111 25.56 12.32 -26.02
CA ALA A 111 25.78 13.67 -25.56
C ALA A 111 27.26 14.06 -25.46
N VAL A 112 28.21 13.10 -25.50
CA VAL A 112 29.67 13.39 -25.38
C VAL A 112 30.17 14.43 -26.40
N PRO A 113 29.82 14.36 -27.71
CA PRO A 113 30.21 15.40 -28.67
C PRO A 113 29.63 16.77 -28.32
N LEU A 114 28.37 16.85 -27.85
CA LEU A 114 27.74 18.10 -27.43
C LEU A 114 28.43 18.72 -26.21
N LEU A 115 28.84 17.87 -25.24
CA LEU A 115 29.65 18.32 -24.10
C LEU A 115 31.00 18.84 -24.52
N ALA A 116 31.66 18.23 -25.49
CA ALA A 116 32.92 18.75 -26.05
C ALA A 116 32.69 20.12 -26.66
N VAL A 117 31.66 20.35 -27.46
CA VAL A 117 31.31 21.66 -28.00
C VAL A 117 31.07 22.69 -26.87
N ALA A 118 30.30 22.32 -25.83
CA ALA A 118 30.04 23.19 -24.69
C ALA A 118 31.32 23.58 -23.95
N VAL A 119 32.26 22.64 -23.76
CA VAL A 119 33.58 22.92 -23.20
C VAL A 119 34.34 23.89 -24.09
N GLY A 120 34.31 23.70 -25.41
CA GLY A 120 34.93 24.64 -26.38
C GLY A 120 34.39 26.06 -26.23
N LEU A 121 33.06 26.23 -26.10
CA LEU A 121 32.43 27.54 -25.88
C LEU A 121 32.92 28.25 -24.63
N VAL A 122 33.46 27.53 -23.64
CA VAL A 122 34.07 28.10 -22.44
C VAL A 122 35.57 28.31 -22.61
N VAL A 123 36.28 27.35 -23.20
CA VAL A 123 37.75 27.39 -23.38
C VAL A 123 38.18 28.51 -24.30
N PHE A 124 37.51 28.70 -25.46
CA PHE A 124 37.88 29.72 -26.42
C PHE A 124 37.80 31.16 -25.87
N PRO A 125 36.72 31.60 -25.21
CA PRO A 125 36.69 32.95 -24.61
C PRO A 125 37.70 33.14 -23.49
N ILE A 126 37.90 32.11 -22.63
CA ILE A 126 38.90 32.20 -21.55
C ILE A 126 40.32 32.38 -22.13
N ASP A 127 40.70 31.55 -23.09
CA ASP A 127 42.03 31.66 -23.73
C ASP A 127 42.20 33.00 -24.45
N PHE A 128 41.13 33.52 -25.07
CA PHE A 128 41.14 34.85 -25.69
C PHE A 128 41.40 35.95 -24.67
N VAL A 129 40.73 35.93 -23.51
CA VAL A 129 40.95 36.91 -22.43
C VAL A 129 42.37 36.79 -21.86
N LEU A 130 42.87 35.57 -21.64
CA LEU A 130 44.24 35.33 -21.17
C LEU A 130 45.27 35.85 -22.14
N LYS A 131 45.05 35.73 -23.45
CA LYS A 131 45.93 36.37 -24.48
C LYS A 131 45.89 37.88 -24.45
N MET A 132 44.71 38.49 -24.23
CA MET A 132 44.62 39.97 -24.14
C MET A 132 45.36 40.53 -22.93
N VAL A 133 45.42 39.77 -21.82
CA VAL A 133 46.14 40.18 -20.60
C VAL A 133 47.63 39.78 -20.63
N GLY A 134 48.12 39.17 -21.73
CA GLY A 134 49.51 38.74 -21.87
C GLY A 134 49.89 37.53 -21.03
N ALA A 135 48.91 36.84 -20.43
CA ALA A 135 49.13 35.72 -19.53
C ALA A 135 49.07 34.34 -20.22
N GLY A 136 48.82 34.24 -21.54
CA GLY A 136 48.60 32.95 -22.20
C GLY A 136 49.18 32.88 -23.62
N ALA A 137 49.87 31.79 -23.94
CA ALA A 137 50.43 31.49 -25.28
C ALA A 137 49.45 30.57 -26.11
N GLY A 138 48.16 30.56 -25.84
CA GLY A 138 47.19 29.69 -26.54
C GLY A 138 47.20 28.23 -26.10
N GLY A 139 47.81 27.90 -24.97
CA GLY A 139 47.97 26.53 -24.49
C GLY A 139 46.63 25.80 -24.20
N LEU A 140 45.64 26.52 -23.66
CA LEU A 140 44.33 25.96 -23.39
C LEU A 140 43.56 25.59 -24.67
N THR A 141 43.54 26.51 -25.64
CA THR A 141 42.89 26.24 -26.94
C THR A 141 43.59 25.10 -27.68
N ASN A 142 44.94 25.11 -27.70
CA ASN A 142 45.70 24.04 -28.37
C ASN A 142 45.47 22.66 -27.70
N ALA A 143 45.46 22.61 -26.37
CA ALA A 143 45.18 21.38 -25.64
C ALA A 143 43.75 20.86 -25.92
N TYR A 144 42.75 21.76 -25.90
CA TYR A 144 41.39 21.43 -26.25
C TYR A 144 41.25 20.92 -27.70
N VAL A 145 41.83 21.62 -28.65
CA VAL A 145 41.79 21.22 -30.07
C VAL A 145 42.48 19.89 -30.29
N ALA A 146 43.65 19.64 -29.68
CA ALA A 146 44.34 18.36 -29.75
C ALA A 146 43.47 17.21 -29.15
N PHE A 147 42.87 17.48 -28.01
CA PHE A 147 41.93 16.51 -27.40
C PHE A 147 40.73 16.22 -28.32
N ALA A 148 40.06 17.27 -28.83
CA ALA A 148 38.92 17.15 -29.70
C ALA A 148 39.26 16.41 -31.00
N GLN A 149 40.38 16.71 -31.62
CA GLN A 149 40.89 16.04 -32.83
C GLN A 149 41.18 14.56 -32.58
N THR A 150 41.78 14.20 -31.43
CA THR A 150 42.07 12.82 -31.09
C THR A 150 40.80 12.05 -30.75
N ALA A 151 39.90 12.64 -29.95
CA ALA A 151 38.66 11.98 -29.48
C ALA A 151 37.61 11.85 -30.58
N PHE A 152 37.50 12.79 -31.49
CA PHE A 152 36.45 12.88 -32.53
C PHE A 152 37.01 12.82 -33.96
N ALA A 153 38.20 12.26 -34.15
CA ALA A 153 38.73 12.02 -35.50
C ALA A 153 37.72 11.19 -36.32
N PRO A 154 37.63 11.41 -37.65
CA PRO A 154 36.71 10.65 -38.51
C PRO A 154 36.86 9.14 -38.40
N GLU A 155 38.03 8.67 -38.05
CA GLU A 155 38.34 7.24 -37.81
C GLU A 155 37.78 6.74 -36.46
N ALA A 156 37.63 7.62 -35.46
CA ALA A 156 37.11 7.25 -34.14
C ALA A 156 35.60 7.36 -34.03
N LEU A 157 34.96 8.40 -34.57
CA LEU A 157 33.55 8.69 -34.47
C LEU A 157 32.62 7.59 -35.03
N PRO A 158 32.85 7.06 -36.25
CA PRO A 158 31.97 6.02 -36.78
C PRO A 158 32.15 4.66 -36.13
N THR A 159 33.20 4.48 -35.30
CA THR A 159 33.54 3.14 -34.76
C THR A 159 33.25 2.97 -33.29
N TRP A 160 33.61 3.89 -32.43
CA TRP A 160 33.53 3.63 -30.98
C TRP A 160 32.20 4.10 -30.33
N LEU A 161 31.68 5.30 -30.66
CA LEU A 161 30.41 5.77 -30.09
C LEU A 161 29.23 4.89 -30.47
N PRO A 162 28.94 4.61 -31.76
CA PRO A 162 27.86 3.71 -32.13
C PRO A 162 28.04 2.30 -31.58
N ARG A 163 29.28 1.78 -31.53
CA ARG A 163 29.56 0.46 -30.96
C ARG A 163 29.26 0.40 -29.48
N LEU A 164 29.59 1.43 -28.69
CA LEU A 164 29.23 1.51 -27.28
C LEU A 164 27.71 1.55 -27.08
N VAL A 165 26.99 2.35 -27.86
CA VAL A 165 25.53 2.39 -27.80
C VAL A 165 24.92 1.03 -28.13
N LEU A 166 25.36 0.40 -29.22
CA LEU A 166 24.91 -0.94 -29.62
C LEU A 166 25.24 -2.01 -28.56
N LEU A 167 26.42 -1.93 -27.94
CA LEU A 167 26.81 -2.85 -26.87
C LEU A 167 25.92 -2.68 -25.64
N VAL A 168 25.65 -1.45 -25.21
CA VAL A 168 24.77 -1.16 -24.08
C VAL A 168 23.34 -1.63 -24.35
N LEU A 169 22.79 -1.33 -25.53
CA LEU A 169 21.45 -1.75 -25.91
C LEU A 169 21.38 -3.28 -26.11
N GLY A 170 22.39 -3.89 -26.70
CA GLY A 170 22.49 -5.33 -26.86
C GLY A 170 22.57 -6.07 -25.53
N ALA A 171 23.41 -5.58 -24.59
CA ALA A 171 23.48 -6.12 -23.24
C ALA A 171 22.15 -5.99 -22.50
N ALA A 172 21.47 -4.85 -22.60
CA ALA A 172 20.15 -4.66 -22.02
C ALA A 172 19.11 -5.61 -22.63
N ALA A 173 19.11 -5.76 -23.96
CA ALA A 173 18.22 -6.69 -24.66
C ALA A 173 18.46 -8.15 -24.23
N LEU A 174 19.72 -8.57 -24.08
CA LEU A 174 20.06 -9.92 -23.59
C LEU A 174 19.60 -10.14 -22.14
N MET A 175 19.81 -9.14 -21.25
CA MET A 175 19.32 -9.23 -19.87
C MET A 175 17.78 -9.32 -19.80
N LEU A 176 17.10 -8.55 -20.61
CA LEU A 176 15.64 -8.60 -20.70
C LEU A 176 15.12 -9.91 -21.30
N ALA A 177 15.80 -10.42 -22.33
CA ALA A 177 15.47 -11.72 -22.93
C ALA A 177 15.67 -12.87 -21.92
N ALA A 178 16.77 -12.85 -21.17
CA ALA A 178 17.03 -13.85 -20.11
C ALA A 178 15.98 -13.76 -18.98
N ALA A 179 15.62 -12.54 -18.55
CA ALA A 179 14.56 -12.34 -17.56
C ALA A 179 13.19 -12.80 -18.08
N GLY A 180 12.86 -12.54 -19.33
CA GLY A 180 11.65 -13.02 -20.00
C GLY A 180 11.60 -14.53 -20.14
N TRP A 181 12.74 -15.15 -20.48
CA TRP A 181 12.88 -16.61 -20.59
C TRP A 181 12.65 -17.30 -19.25
N SER A 182 13.35 -16.85 -18.21
CA SER A 182 13.20 -17.41 -16.85
C SER A 182 11.75 -17.26 -16.34
N ALA A 183 11.08 -16.17 -16.70
CA ALA A 183 9.70 -15.92 -16.34
C ALA A 183 8.68 -16.77 -17.12
N ALA A 184 9.05 -17.27 -18.30
CA ALA A 184 8.20 -18.10 -19.15
C ALA A 184 8.24 -19.59 -18.76
N GLN A 185 9.27 -20.02 -18.04
CA GLN A 185 9.38 -21.41 -17.57
C GLN A 185 8.32 -21.69 -16.50
N GLY A 186 7.39 -22.58 -16.82
CA GLY A 186 6.42 -23.12 -15.86
C GLY A 186 5.04 -22.44 -15.79
N ARG A 187 4.75 -21.41 -16.57
CA ARG A 187 3.44 -20.73 -16.52
C ARG A 187 2.80 -20.61 -17.91
N ARG A 188 1.54 -21.06 -18.03
CA ARG A 188 0.71 -20.79 -19.20
C ARG A 188 0.27 -19.29 -19.18
N VAL A 189 1.13 -18.42 -19.68
CA VAL A 189 0.82 -16.97 -19.77
C VAL A 189 0.30 -16.66 -21.19
N ARG A 190 -0.87 -16.07 -21.29
CA ARG A 190 -1.43 -15.56 -22.55
C ARG A 190 -0.84 -14.17 -22.85
N GLY A 191 -0.57 -13.90 -24.13
CA GLY A 191 -0.14 -12.59 -24.61
C GLY A 191 1.18 -12.61 -25.37
N PRO A 192 1.48 -11.53 -26.14
CA PRO A 192 2.73 -11.37 -26.87
C PRO A 192 3.97 -11.43 -25.96
N PHE A 193 5.08 -11.87 -26.53
CA PHE A 193 6.35 -12.04 -25.80
C PHE A 193 6.77 -10.79 -25.03
N TRP A 194 6.63 -9.62 -25.61
CA TRP A 194 7.02 -8.35 -24.99
C TRP A 194 6.28 -8.06 -23.67
N TRP A 195 5.01 -8.41 -23.54
CA TRP A 195 4.25 -8.25 -22.30
C TRP A 195 4.68 -9.23 -21.21
N ARG A 196 5.34 -10.32 -21.57
CA ARG A 196 5.96 -11.24 -20.58
C ARG A 196 7.21 -10.63 -19.96
N VAL A 197 7.93 -9.81 -20.72
CA VAL A 197 9.12 -9.06 -20.28
C VAL A 197 8.71 -7.79 -19.51
N LEU A 198 7.73 -7.06 -20.03
CA LEU A 198 7.19 -5.83 -19.45
C LEU A 198 6.09 -6.15 -18.42
N ARG A 199 6.42 -6.91 -17.39
CA ARG A 199 5.52 -7.15 -16.25
C ARG A 199 5.12 -5.84 -15.56
N PRO A 200 4.09 -5.87 -14.68
CA PRO A 200 3.78 -4.71 -13.83
C PRO A 200 5.04 -4.11 -13.23
N PRO A 201 5.18 -2.78 -13.18
CA PRO A 201 6.45 -2.12 -12.93
C PRO A 201 6.94 -2.25 -11.49
N LEU A 202 6.02 -2.47 -10.52
CA LEU A 202 6.33 -2.51 -9.09
C LEU A 202 6.32 -3.94 -8.54
N SER A 203 7.03 -4.14 -7.42
CA SER A 203 7.02 -5.38 -6.66
C SER A 203 6.34 -5.16 -5.31
N ALA A 204 5.35 -6.00 -4.97
CA ALA A 204 4.70 -6.02 -3.66
C ALA A 204 5.36 -7.02 -2.70
N VAL A 205 6.28 -7.85 -3.18
CA VAL A 205 6.94 -8.90 -2.38
C VAL A 205 7.69 -8.30 -1.19
N ASP A 206 8.43 -7.22 -1.42
CA ASP A 206 9.19 -6.54 -0.37
C ASP A 206 8.29 -6.02 0.75
N ALA A 207 7.06 -5.61 0.43
CA ALA A 207 6.08 -5.15 1.41
C ALA A 207 5.55 -6.29 2.28
N ALA A 208 5.24 -7.44 1.68
CA ALA A 208 4.80 -8.63 2.42
C ALA A 208 5.92 -9.19 3.30
N ASP A 209 7.13 -9.31 2.76
CA ASP A 209 8.30 -9.80 3.52
C ASP A 209 8.64 -8.87 4.68
N TYR A 210 8.53 -7.56 4.49
CA TYR A 210 8.77 -6.59 5.55
C TYR A 210 7.70 -6.68 6.63
N CYS A 211 6.43 -6.85 6.27
CA CYS A 211 5.34 -7.06 7.24
C CYS A 211 5.64 -8.27 8.15
N TRP A 212 5.98 -9.42 7.57
CA TRP A 212 6.29 -10.64 8.32
C TRP A 212 7.59 -10.53 9.14
N ARG A 213 8.57 -9.76 8.68
CA ARG A 213 9.79 -9.49 9.46
C ARG A 213 9.48 -8.71 10.72
N VAL A 214 8.70 -7.62 10.61
CA VAL A 214 8.33 -6.80 11.78
C VAL A 214 7.41 -7.60 12.71
N MET A 215 6.51 -8.42 12.16
CA MET A 215 5.68 -9.32 12.97
C MET A 215 6.54 -10.33 13.73
N TRP A 216 7.56 -10.92 13.09
CA TRP A 216 8.50 -11.81 13.76
C TRP A 216 9.25 -11.11 14.90
N ASP A 217 9.72 -9.88 14.67
CA ASP A 217 10.39 -9.09 15.71
C ASP A 217 9.47 -8.77 16.91
N GLN A 218 8.17 -8.72 16.71
CA GLN A 218 7.18 -8.57 17.78
C GLN A 218 7.00 -9.88 18.55
N VAL A 219 6.82 -11.01 17.86
CA VAL A 219 6.45 -12.30 18.47
C VAL A 219 7.65 -12.98 19.13
N ARG A 220 8.86 -12.89 18.56
CA ARG A 220 10.07 -13.53 19.10
C ARG A 220 10.53 -12.94 20.42
N GLY A 221 10.15 -11.70 20.76
CA GLY A 221 10.64 -11.00 21.93
C GLY A 221 12.18 -10.84 21.92
N ALA A 222 12.85 -11.19 23.02
CA ALA A 222 14.31 -11.10 23.18
C ALA A 222 15.07 -12.31 22.63
N THR A 223 14.42 -13.33 22.11
CA THR A 223 15.07 -14.55 21.63
C THR A 223 15.82 -14.36 20.32
N GLN A 224 16.99 -14.99 20.16
CA GLN A 224 17.80 -14.92 18.93
C GLN A 224 17.49 -16.08 17.97
N LEU A 225 16.23 -16.44 17.82
CA LEU A 225 15.82 -17.48 16.89
C LEU A 225 15.84 -16.98 15.46
N LYS A 226 16.19 -17.87 14.53
CA LYS A 226 16.11 -17.57 13.09
C LYS A 226 14.66 -17.36 12.68
N GLN A 227 14.41 -16.35 11.84
CA GLN A 227 13.09 -16.07 11.30
C GLN A 227 12.57 -17.29 10.50
N PRO A 228 11.39 -17.81 10.79
CA PRO A 228 10.75 -18.85 9.99
C PRO A 228 10.30 -18.30 8.63
N THR A 229 9.85 -19.18 7.75
CA THR A 229 9.24 -18.72 6.48
C THR A 229 7.97 -17.92 6.75
N PRO A 230 7.57 -16.98 5.86
CA PRO A 230 6.32 -16.24 6.01
C PRO A 230 5.10 -17.16 6.23
N VAL A 231 5.04 -18.30 5.55
CA VAL A 231 3.94 -19.29 5.68
C VAL A 231 3.94 -19.94 7.07
N ASP A 232 5.11 -20.37 7.57
CA ASP A 232 5.20 -20.98 8.90
C ASP A 232 4.89 -19.95 10.01
N LEU A 233 5.34 -18.70 9.83
CA LEU A 233 5.03 -17.63 10.77
C LEU A 233 3.53 -17.30 10.77
N ALA A 234 2.92 -17.20 9.59
CA ALA A 234 1.49 -16.96 9.46
C ALA A 234 0.67 -18.08 10.10
N ARG A 235 1.05 -19.35 9.91
CA ARG A 235 0.40 -20.48 10.55
C ARG A 235 0.46 -20.38 12.07
N ARG A 236 1.65 -20.15 12.64
CA ARG A 236 1.82 -19.97 14.10
C ARG A 236 1.05 -18.77 14.64
N TYR A 237 1.04 -17.68 13.89
CA TYR A 237 0.22 -16.51 14.23
C TYR A 237 -1.26 -16.86 14.28
N THR A 238 -1.76 -17.59 13.29
CA THR A 238 -3.17 -18.03 13.22
C THR A 238 -3.52 -18.94 14.38
N GLU A 239 -2.66 -19.90 14.71
CA GLU A 239 -2.83 -20.82 15.85
C GLU A 239 -2.85 -20.02 17.17
N MET A 240 -1.86 -19.17 17.38
CA MET A 240 -1.80 -18.32 18.58
C MET A 240 -3.05 -17.45 18.72
N LEU A 241 -3.50 -16.81 17.63
CA LEU A 241 -4.67 -15.95 17.69
C LEU A 241 -5.95 -16.77 17.94
N ALA A 242 -6.13 -17.93 17.28
CA ALA A 242 -7.29 -18.80 17.46
C ALA A 242 -7.40 -19.33 18.90
N ASP A 243 -6.28 -19.75 19.49
CA ASP A 243 -6.22 -20.31 20.85
C ASP A 243 -6.49 -19.26 21.94
N ASN A 244 -6.23 -17.99 21.64
CA ASN A 244 -6.38 -16.91 22.61
C ASN A 244 -7.58 -15.98 22.34
N LEU A 245 -8.41 -16.25 21.33
CA LEU A 245 -9.62 -15.46 21.08
C LEU A 245 -10.53 -15.43 22.33
N GLY A 246 -10.98 -14.22 22.66
CA GLY A 246 -11.78 -13.98 23.87
C GLY A 246 -10.97 -13.61 25.10
N GLN A 247 -9.63 -13.70 25.05
CA GLN A 247 -8.74 -13.13 26.07
C GLN A 247 -8.48 -11.65 25.80
N PRO A 248 -8.22 -10.84 26.82
CA PRO A 248 -7.81 -9.45 26.65
C PRO A 248 -6.58 -9.34 25.72
N GLY A 249 -6.61 -8.40 24.77
CA GLY A 249 -5.52 -8.19 23.82
C GLY A 249 -5.64 -8.99 22.52
N PHE A 250 -6.54 -9.98 22.44
CA PHE A 250 -6.77 -10.77 21.22
C PHE A 250 -8.14 -10.46 20.61
N ARG A 251 -8.16 -10.12 19.33
CA ARG A 251 -9.35 -9.68 18.60
C ARG A 251 -9.59 -10.55 17.38
N GLU A 252 -10.85 -10.69 17.01
CA GLU A 252 -11.21 -11.36 15.75
C GLU A 252 -10.66 -10.59 14.54
N LEU A 253 -10.28 -11.32 13.49
CA LEU A 253 -9.60 -10.77 12.31
C LEU A 253 -10.37 -11.11 11.03
N LEU A 254 -10.65 -10.12 10.18
CA LEU A 254 -11.16 -10.31 8.83
C LEU A 254 -10.25 -9.62 7.81
N ILE A 255 -9.99 -10.30 6.70
CA ILE A 255 -9.19 -9.79 5.58
C ILE A 255 -10.00 -9.95 4.30
N ALA A 256 -10.18 -8.87 3.54
CA ALA A 256 -10.82 -8.93 2.23
C ALA A 256 -9.81 -8.72 1.11
N VAL A 257 -9.90 -9.56 0.08
CA VAL A 257 -9.12 -9.51 -1.16
C VAL A 257 -10.01 -9.81 -2.36
N HIS A 258 -9.55 -9.56 -3.57
CA HIS A 258 -10.29 -9.83 -4.80
C HIS A 258 -9.62 -10.91 -5.63
N ASP A 259 -10.42 -11.86 -6.10
CA ASP A 259 -10.01 -12.92 -7.01
C ASP A 259 -10.29 -12.50 -8.46
N LEU A 260 -9.21 -12.35 -9.24
CA LEU A 260 -9.27 -11.93 -10.64
C LEU A 260 -9.80 -13.04 -11.57
N ASP A 261 -9.68 -14.29 -11.16
CA ASP A 261 -10.05 -15.42 -12.01
C ASP A 261 -11.52 -15.80 -11.86
N SER A 262 -12.05 -15.75 -10.63
CA SER A 262 -13.47 -15.99 -10.35
C SER A 262 -14.33 -14.72 -10.34
N HIS A 263 -13.70 -13.53 -10.38
CA HIS A 263 -14.37 -12.21 -10.28
C HIS A 263 -15.14 -12.01 -8.96
N ARG A 264 -14.66 -12.60 -7.86
CA ARG A 264 -15.30 -12.57 -6.54
C ARG A 264 -14.42 -11.87 -5.52
N ASP A 265 -15.04 -11.27 -4.52
CA ASP A 265 -14.35 -10.81 -3.33
C ASP A 265 -14.28 -11.96 -2.32
N LEU A 266 -13.06 -12.26 -1.85
CA LEU A 266 -12.79 -13.31 -0.90
C LEU A 266 -12.57 -12.71 0.48
N VAL A 267 -13.16 -13.31 1.51
CA VAL A 267 -12.97 -12.91 2.90
C VAL A 267 -12.32 -14.05 3.68
N PHE A 268 -11.16 -13.78 4.24
CA PHE A 268 -10.46 -14.67 5.16
C PHE A 268 -10.79 -14.24 6.58
N ALA A 269 -11.42 -15.11 7.35
CA ALA A 269 -11.94 -14.79 8.67
C ALA A 269 -11.34 -15.69 9.74
N LEU A 270 -10.90 -15.07 10.85
CA LEU A 270 -10.52 -15.74 12.08
C LEU A 270 -11.40 -15.19 13.20
N VAL A 271 -12.41 -15.95 13.56
CA VAL A 271 -13.47 -15.55 14.51
C VAL A 271 -13.65 -16.60 15.61
N GLY A 272 -14.20 -16.18 16.74
CA GLY A 272 -14.45 -17.04 17.88
C GLY A 272 -15.43 -18.20 17.56
N GLU A 273 -15.27 -19.34 18.25
CA GLU A 273 -15.98 -20.60 17.95
C GLU A 273 -17.51 -20.46 17.91
N SER A 274 -18.09 -19.65 18.78
CA SER A 274 -19.55 -19.42 18.79
C SER A 274 -20.05 -18.79 17.49
N ARG A 275 -19.30 -17.86 16.93
CA ARG A 275 -19.65 -17.11 15.71
C ARG A 275 -19.17 -17.79 14.44
N ARG A 276 -18.10 -18.56 14.56
CA ARG A 276 -17.57 -19.37 13.48
C ARG A 276 -18.64 -20.29 12.89
N ARG A 277 -19.43 -20.92 13.75
CA ARG A 277 -20.56 -21.77 13.32
C ARG A 277 -21.59 -20.98 12.53
N ASP A 278 -21.95 -19.80 12.97
CA ASP A 278 -22.94 -18.96 12.29
C ASP A 278 -22.40 -18.40 10.97
N LEU A 279 -21.14 -17.94 10.95
CA LEU A 279 -20.49 -17.39 9.77
C LEU A 279 -20.38 -18.43 8.63
N PHE A 280 -20.02 -19.67 8.95
CA PHE A 280 -19.77 -20.72 7.96
C PHE A 280 -20.97 -21.65 7.73
N ARG A 281 -21.98 -21.68 8.64
CA ARG A 281 -23.19 -22.50 8.52
C ARG A 281 -24.41 -21.80 7.93
N ARG A 282 -24.39 -20.50 7.70
CA ARG A 282 -25.52 -19.79 7.06
C ARG A 282 -25.77 -20.33 5.65
N GLN A 283 -26.67 -21.34 5.56
CA GLN A 283 -26.88 -22.07 4.30
C GLN A 283 -28.34 -22.46 4.09
N THR A 284 -28.88 -21.97 3.03
CA THR A 284 -29.89 -22.61 2.22
C THR A 284 -29.30 -22.87 0.83
N SER A 285 -29.51 -24.03 0.27
CA SER A 285 -28.90 -24.71 -0.89
C SER A 285 -28.00 -23.92 -1.87
N ASP A 286 -28.46 -22.89 -2.55
CA ASP A 286 -27.67 -22.18 -3.59
C ASP A 286 -26.76 -21.09 -3.02
N ALA A 287 -27.16 -20.45 -1.91
CA ALA A 287 -26.33 -19.49 -1.20
C ALA A 287 -25.13 -20.14 -0.48
N ALA A 288 -25.21 -21.43 -0.20
CA ALA A 288 -24.16 -22.21 0.44
C ALA A 288 -22.90 -22.34 -0.42
N ASP A 289 -23.08 -22.63 -1.70
CA ASP A 289 -21.96 -22.83 -2.62
C ASP A 289 -21.26 -21.50 -2.90
N THR A 290 -22.01 -20.40 -3.05
CA THR A 290 -21.44 -19.05 -3.18
C THR A 290 -20.62 -18.68 -1.96
N ARG A 291 -21.13 -18.95 -0.75
CA ARG A 291 -20.43 -18.62 0.49
C ARG A 291 -19.15 -19.43 0.68
N ARG A 292 -19.18 -20.74 0.35
CA ARG A 292 -18.00 -21.62 0.39
C ARG A 292 -16.91 -21.19 -0.61
N ALA A 293 -17.30 -20.54 -1.70
CA ALA A 293 -16.40 -20.01 -2.69
C ALA A 293 -15.72 -18.69 -2.26
N GLU A 294 -16.32 -17.95 -1.33
CA GLU A 294 -15.94 -16.58 -1.00
C GLU A 294 -15.44 -16.37 0.43
N VAL A 295 -15.83 -17.23 1.39
CA VAL A 295 -15.46 -17.05 2.81
C VAL A 295 -14.63 -18.22 3.31
N PHE A 296 -13.44 -17.91 3.81
CA PHE A 296 -12.41 -18.87 4.20
C PHE A 296 -12.12 -18.80 5.70
N ASP A 297 -12.20 -19.95 6.35
CA ASP A 297 -11.97 -20.11 7.78
C ASP A 297 -10.48 -20.28 8.09
N LEU A 298 -9.86 -19.23 8.61
CA LEU A 298 -8.46 -19.25 9.01
C LEU A 298 -8.19 -20.09 10.27
N ALA A 299 -9.18 -20.29 11.15
CA ALA A 299 -9.03 -21.17 12.30
C ALA A 299 -9.16 -22.65 11.92
N GLY A 300 -9.62 -22.95 10.70
CA GLY A 300 -9.89 -24.29 10.19
C GLY A 300 -9.05 -24.69 8.98
N ALA A 301 -9.74 -25.11 7.92
CA ALA A 301 -9.13 -25.68 6.70
C ALA A 301 -8.26 -24.66 5.92
N SER A 302 -8.51 -23.37 6.07
CA SER A 302 -7.77 -22.32 5.33
C SER A 302 -6.66 -21.65 6.15
N ARG A 303 -6.22 -22.27 7.22
CA ARG A 303 -5.19 -21.77 8.14
C ARG A 303 -3.89 -21.35 7.43
N ASP A 304 -3.48 -22.08 6.43
CA ASP A 304 -2.23 -21.85 5.70
C ASP A 304 -2.31 -20.65 4.74
N HIS A 305 -3.53 -20.15 4.45
CA HIS A 305 -3.75 -19.05 3.52
C HIS A 305 -3.62 -17.64 4.12
N LEU A 306 -3.31 -17.50 5.41
CA LEU A 306 -3.10 -16.16 5.98
C LEU A 306 -1.94 -15.43 5.31
N ALA A 307 -0.82 -16.12 5.03
CA ALA A 307 0.32 -15.52 4.32
C ALA A 307 -0.08 -15.03 2.93
N ASP A 308 -0.86 -15.83 2.20
CA ASP A 308 -1.36 -15.51 0.87
C ASP A 308 -2.33 -14.34 0.90
N ALA A 309 -3.26 -14.30 1.86
CA ALA A 309 -4.22 -13.21 2.04
C ALA A 309 -3.52 -11.87 2.32
N VAL A 310 -2.48 -11.88 3.17
CA VAL A 310 -1.66 -10.70 3.46
C VAL A 310 -0.87 -10.26 2.23
N ALA A 311 -0.22 -11.19 1.53
CA ALA A 311 0.53 -10.88 0.32
C ALA A 311 -0.39 -10.31 -0.78
N ALA A 312 -1.57 -10.91 -0.97
CA ALA A 312 -2.57 -10.44 -1.92
C ALA A 312 -3.09 -9.04 -1.59
N SER A 313 -3.38 -8.77 -0.31
CA SER A 313 -3.84 -7.45 0.15
C SER A 313 -2.82 -6.34 -0.13
N LEU A 314 -1.55 -6.67 -0.11
CA LEU A 314 -0.47 -5.72 -0.41
C LEU A 314 -0.19 -5.58 -1.91
N THR A 315 -0.79 -6.41 -2.77
CA THR A 315 -0.68 -6.22 -4.23
C THR A 315 -1.58 -5.11 -4.71
N ILE A 316 -1.11 -4.36 -5.68
CA ILE A 316 -1.84 -3.22 -6.22
C ILE A 316 -2.18 -3.54 -7.68
N PRO A 317 -3.45 -3.57 -8.06
CA PRO A 317 -3.85 -3.86 -9.43
C PRO A 317 -3.12 -2.99 -10.46
N LEU A 318 -2.70 -3.58 -11.56
CA LEU A 318 -1.93 -2.96 -12.64
C LEU A 318 -0.51 -2.51 -12.26
N ALA A 319 -0.25 -2.14 -11.01
CA ALA A 319 1.05 -1.70 -10.52
C ALA A 319 1.97 -2.86 -10.14
N SER A 320 1.42 -3.92 -9.57
CA SER A 320 2.15 -5.15 -9.20
C SER A 320 1.46 -6.40 -9.75
N ASP A 321 2.18 -7.55 -9.77
CA ASP A 321 1.55 -8.83 -10.09
C ASP A 321 0.55 -9.22 -8.99
N ALA A 322 -0.57 -9.80 -9.39
CA ALA A 322 -1.48 -10.46 -8.47
C ALA A 322 -0.80 -11.66 -7.80
N HIS A 323 -1.14 -11.93 -6.55
CA HIS A 323 -0.58 -13.05 -5.79
C HIS A 323 -1.29 -14.36 -6.16
N PRO A 324 -0.56 -15.44 -6.50
CA PRO A 324 -1.18 -16.74 -6.76
C PRO A 324 -1.51 -17.44 -5.43
N ILE A 325 -2.75 -17.88 -5.25
CA ILE A 325 -3.17 -18.79 -4.18
C ILE A 325 -3.58 -20.13 -4.76
N THR A 326 -3.12 -21.23 -4.17
CA THR A 326 -3.55 -22.58 -4.54
C THR A 326 -4.41 -23.14 -3.43
N PHE A 327 -5.68 -23.34 -3.72
CA PHE A 327 -6.64 -23.87 -2.76
C PHE A 327 -6.42 -25.36 -2.50
N ALA A 328 -6.84 -25.84 -1.33
CA ALA A 328 -6.75 -27.25 -1.00
C ALA A 328 -7.65 -28.11 -1.92
N PRO A 329 -7.30 -29.37 -2.20
CA PRO A 329 -8.10 -30.24 -3.08
C PRO A 329 -9.52 -30.52 -2.59
N ASP A 330 -9.75 -30.45 -1.29
CA ASP A 330 -11.04 -30.63 -0.61
C ASP A 330 -11.83 -29.31 -0.45
N ALA A 331 -11.23 -28.16 -0.79
CA ALA A 331 -11.91 -26.88 -0.83
C ALA A 331 -12.91 -26.79 -1.99
N TYR A 332 -13.76 -25.78 -2.00
CA TYR A 332 -14.68 -25.50 -3.10
C TYR A 332 -13.96 -25.43 -4.46
N TRP A 333 -12.79 -24.80 -4.51
CA TRP A 333 -11.98 -24.60 -5.71
C TRP A 333 -11.08 -25.79 -6.08
N ARG A 334 -11.19 -26.92 -5.39
CA ARG A 334 -10.63 -28.24 -5.74
C ARG A 334 -9.16 -28.22 -6.22
N GLY A 335 -8.29 -27.50 -5.52
CA GLY A 335 -6.87 -27.44 -5.86
C GLY A 335 -6.52 -26.47 -7.00
N GLU A 336 -7.45 -25.67 -7.46
CA GLU A 336 -7.19 -24.63 -8.48
C GLU A 336 -6.29 -23.53 -7.92
N THR A 337 -5.50 -22.92 -8.80
CA THR A 337 -4.65 -21.76 -8.47
C THR A 337 -5.26 -20.50 -9.07
N HIS A 338 -5.66 -19.58 -8.21
CA HIS A 338 -6.25 -18.31 -8.56
C HIS A 338 -5.29 -17.14 -8.34
N ARG A 339 -5.49 -16.03 -9.05
CA ARG A 339 -4.75 -14.79 -8.89
C ARG A 339 -5.57 -13.81 -8.07
N ILE A 340 -5.08 -13.49 -6.89
CA ILE A 340 -5.75 -12.58 -5.95
C ILE A 340 -4.97 -11.29 -5.76
N CYS A 341 -5.69 -10.19 -5.51
CA CYS A 341 -5.10 -8.85 -5.32
C CYS A 341 -5.97 -7.98 -4.42
N ASP A 342 -5.47 -6.81 -4.05
CA ASP A 342 -6.30 -5.77 -3.43
C ASP A 342 -7.25 -5.15 -4.48
N ARG A 343 -8.46 -4.80 -4.04
CA ARG A 343 -9.44 -4.05 -4.82
C ARG A 343 -10.21 -3.12 -3.88
N PRO A 344 -10.31 -1.81 -4.18
CA PRO A 344 -11.08 -0.88 -3.35
C PRO A 344 -12.51 -1.35 -3.06
N GLY A 345 -13.20 -1.91 -4.06
CA GLY A 345 -14.58 -2.40 -3.94
C GLY A 345 -14.81 -3.50 -2.92
N SER A 346 -13.77 -4.28 -2.56
CA SER A 346 -13.87 -5.33 -1.53
C SER A 346 -14.21 -4.79 -0.14
N LEU A 347 -14.13 -3.46 0.08
CA LEU A 347 -14.60 -2.82 1.31
C LEU A 347 -16.10 -3.05 1.55
N VAL A 348 -16.92 -3.00 0.51
CA VAL A 348 -18.38 -3.24 0.63
C VAL A 348 -18.62 -4.64 1.19
N ARG A 349 -17.97 -5.63 0.58
CA ARG A 349 -18.07 -7.02 1.05
C ARG A 349 -17.60 -7.18 2.49
N LEU A 350 -16.51 -6.52 2.86
CA LEU A 350 -15.98 -6.57 4.22
C LEU A 350 -16.98 -6.01 5.25
N LEU A 351 -17.65 -4.89 4.94
CA LEU A 351 -18.67 -4.31 5.80
C LEU A 351 -19.91 -5.20 5.91
N GLU A 352 -20.34 -5.82 4.82
CA GLU A 352 -21.45 -6.79 4.84
C GLU A 352 -21.15 -7.97 5.77
N GLU A 353 -19.96 -8.56 5.69
CA GLU A 353 -19.56 -9.67 6.56
C GLU A 353 -19.50 -9.26 8.04
N LEU A 354 -19.05 -8.03 8.34
CA LEU A 354 -19.03 -7.53 9.72
C LEU A 354 -20.45 -7.34 10.28
N ILE A 355 -21.35 -6.77 9.49
CA ILE A 355 -22.76 -6.63 9.87
C ILE A 355 -23.39 -8.01 10.10
N ASP A 356 -23.13 -8.95 9.22
CA ASP A 356 -23.62 -10.32 9.31
C ASP A 356 -23.02 -11.09 10.50
N LEU A 357 -21.82 -10.74 10.96
CA LEU A 357 -21.22 -11.24 12.21
C LEU A 357 -21.84 -10.63 13.48
N GLY A 358 -22.84 -9.76 13.34
CA GLY A 358 -23.50 -9.11 14.47
C GLY A 358 -22.63 -8.03 15.14
N VAL A 359 -21.79 -7.34 14.36
CA VAL A 359 -21.14 -6.10 14.79
C VAL A 359 -22.20 -5.02 14.92
N GLU A 360 -22.20 -4.28 16.03
CA GLU A 360 -23.21 -3.27 16.35
C GLU A 360 -22.74 -1.85 16.07
N GLN A 361 -21.41 -1.62 15.99
CA GLN A 361 -20.81 -0.34 15.63
C GLN A 361 -19.48 -0.53 14.89
N ILE A 362 -19.22 0.34 13.93
CA ILE A 362 -18.02 0.28 13.08
C ILE A 362 -17.26 1.60 13.18
N VAL A 363 -15.95 1.51 13.41
CA VAL A 363 -15.00 2.61 13.25
C VAL A 363 -14.22 2.36 11.96
N LEU A 364 -14.49 3.14 10.93
CA LEU A 364 -13.86 3.03 9.61
C LEU A 364 -12.75 4.08 9.49
N VAL A 365 -11.52 3.64 9.25
CA VAL A 365 -10.34 4.50 9.05
C VAL A 365 -9.89 4.42 7.60
N SER A 366 -9.81 5.57 6.94
CA SER A 366 -9.35 5.70 5.55
C SER A 366 -8.45 6.92 5.39
N ALA A 367 -7.30 6.78 4.71
CA ALA A 367 -6.45 7.91 4.35
C ALA A 367 -6.93 8.65 3.08
N ALA A 368 -7.98 8.17 2.42
CA ALA A 368 -8.58 8.83 1.29
C ALA A 368 -9.36 10.08 1.79
N PRO A 369 -9.02 11.28 1.30
CA PRO A 369 -9.66 12.51 1.75
C PRO A 369 -11.12 12.56 1.29
N GLU A 370 -11.86 13.46 1.91
CA GLU A 370 -13.20 13.83 1.45
C GLU A 370 -13.22 14.34 0.00
N SER A 371 -14.40 14.28 -0.62
CA SER A 371 -14.61 14.88 -1.94
C SER A 371 -14.26 16.36 -1.91
N ARG A 372 -13.53 16.82 -2.91
CA ARG A 372 -13.10 18.22 -3.01
C ARG A 372 -14.26 19.10 -3.46
N GLY A 373 -14.29 20.29 -2.93
CA GLY A 373 -15.19 21.34 -3.38
C GLY A 373 -14.73 22.02 -4.68
N PRO A 374 -15.54 22.94 -5.22
CA PRO A 374 -15.13 23.80 -6.32
C PRO A 374 -13.84 24.56 -5.97
N HIS A 375 -12.97 24.78 -6.95
CA HIS A 375 -11.70 25.50 -6.81
C HIS A 375 -10.62 24.80 -5.93
N GLU A 376 -10.81 23.55 -5.53
CA GLU A 376 -9.84 22.77 -4.75
C GLU A 376 -9.06 21.75 -5.58
N LEU A 377 -9.12 21.84 -6.90
CA LEU A 377 -8.46 20.92 -7.80
C LEU A 377 -6.95 21.10 -7.75
N LYS A 378 -6.23 19.98 -7.73
CA LYS A 378 -4.76 19.96 -7.81
C LYS A 378 -4.30 19.94 -9.26
N ALA A 379 -3.09 20.45 -9.49
CA ALA A 379 -2.40 20.20 -10.75
C ALA A 379 -2.16 18.68 -10.94
N PRO A 380 -2.36 18.14 -12.16
CA PRO A 380 -2.16 16.72 -12.42
C PRO A 380 -0.68 16.33 -12.29
N ARG A 381 -0.42 15.17 -11.72
CA ARG A 381 0.94 14.62 -11.67
C ARG A 381 1.42 14.22 -13.07
N VAL A 382 2.69 14.46 -13.33
CA VAL A 382 3.29 14.17 -14.65
C VAL A 382 3.85 12.76 -14.70
N ASP A 383 4.37 12.26 -13.58
CA ASP A 383 4.98 10.93 -13.45
C ASP A 383 3.96 9.81 -13.45
N GLY A 384 4.25 8.69 -14.13
CA GLY A 384 3.34 7.56 -14.24
C GLY A 384 2.96 6.92 -12.90
N ARG A 385 3.90 6.92 -11.92
CA ARG A 385 3.66 6.42 -10.56
C ARG A 385 2.67 7.32 -9.81
N GLY A 386 2.85 8.63 -9.91
CA GLY A 386 1.95 9.60 -9.30
C GLY A 386 0.55 9.56 -9.90
N ARG A 387 0.41 9.48 -11.25
CA ARG A 387 -0.89 9.35 -11.92
C ARG A 387 -1.64 8.09 -11.49
N MET A 388 -0.93 6.97 -11.40
CA MET A 388 -1.51 5.72 -10.89
C MET A 388 -1.97 5.86 -9.44
N GLY A 389 -1.17 6.51 -8.60
CA GLY A 389 -1.52 6.82 -7.21
C GLY A 389 -2.76 7.71 -7.10
N GLU A 390 -2.88 8.74 -7.93
CA GLU A 390 -4.08 9.60 -7.99
C GLU A 390 -5.33 8.83 -8.38
N TYR A 391 -5.22 7.94 -9.37
CA TYR A 391 -6.35 7.08 -9.77
C TYR A 391 -6.80 6.17 -8.62
N ILE A 392 -5.85 5.50 -7.95
CA ILE A 392 -6.14 4.60 -6.82
C ILE A 392 -6.77 5.39 -5.67
N GLN A 393 -6.22 6.54 -5.32
CA GLN A 393 -6.76 7.40 -4.25
C GLN A 393 -8.19 7.89 -4.57
N SER A 394 -8.44 8.23 -5.83
CA SER A 394 -9.78 8.62 -6.29
C SER A 394 -10.77 7.45 -6.21
N ALA A 395 -10.35 6.25 -6.63
CA ALA A 395 -11.16 5.05 -6.53
C ALA A 395 -11.46 4.68 -5.07
N ASP A 396 -10.45 4.74 -4.19
CA ASP A 396 -10.63 4.52 -2.74
C ASP A 396 -11.63 5.52 -2.13
N ALA A 397 -11.52 6.80 -2.45
CA ALA A 397 -12.43 7.84 -1.94
C ALA A 397 -13.89 7.61 -2.39
N ALA A 398 -14.09 7.23 -3.65
CA ALA A 398 -15.40 6.93 -4.19
C ALA A 398 -16.02 5.69 -3.52
N VAL A 399 -15.23 4.62 -3.39
CA VAL A 399 -15.70 3.38 -2.76
C VAL A 399 -16.00 3.58 -1.27
N VAL A 400 -15.18 4.31 -0.54
CA VAL A 400 -15.45 4.62 0.89
C VAL A 400 -16.78 5.34 1.03
N ARG A 401 -17.07 6.33 0.20
CA ARG A 401 -18.34 7.05 0.20
C ARG A 401 -19.53 6.12 -0.08
N ASP A 402 -19.41 5.27 -1.12
CA ASP A 402 -20.50 4.38 -1.53
C ASP A 402 -20.69 3.25 -0.52
N ALA A 403 -19.62 2.70 0.05
CA ALA A 403 -19.65 1.69 1.09
C ALA A 403 -20.32 2.20 2.38
N ILE A 404 -20.01 3.42 2.81
CA ILE A 404 -20.68 4.06 3.95
C ILE A 404 -22.17 4.19 3.67
N ARG A 405 -22.56 4.68 2.48
CA ARG A 405 -23.97 4.83 2.12
C ARG A 405 -24.75 3.51 2.12
N ILE A 406 -24.12 2.43 1.62
CA ILE A 406 -24.72 1.08 1.61
C ILE A 406 -24.84 0.54 3.05
N ALA A 407 -23.78 0.68 3.84
CA ALA A 407 -23.76 0.15 5.20
C ALA A 407 -24.68 0.92 6.14
N THR A 408 -24.83 2.25 5.98
CA THR A 408 -25.76 3.06 6.78
C THR A 408 -27.23 2.70 6.55
N ALA A 409 -27.56 2.05 5.44
CA ALA A 409 -28.92 1.51 5.24
C ALA A 409 -29.23 0.32 6.16
N ARG A 410 -28.21 -0.36 6.70
CA ARG A 410 -28.34 -1.55 7.56
C ARG A 410 -27.88 -1.29 9.01
N MET A 411 -27.09 -0.25 9.26
CA MET A 411 -26.49 0.06 10.54
C MET A 411 -26.37 1.59 10.74
N SER A 412 -26.83 2.11 11.87
CA SER A 412 -26.77 3.54 12.18
C SER A 412 -25.43 4.01 12.75
N ARG A 413 -24.66 3.10 13.39
CA ARG A 413 -23.42 3.42 14.12
C ARG A 413 -22.19 3.15 13.30
N ILE A 414 -21.94 3.98 12.30
CA ILE A 414 -20.71 3.94 11.49
C ILE A 414 -19.98 5.27 11.68
N PHE A 415 -18.83 5.21 12.33
CA PHE A 415 -17.94 6.34 12.57
C PHE A 415 -16.81 6.33 11.56
N VAL A 416 -16.53 7.45 10.93
CA VAL A 416 -15.53 7.54 9.86
C VAL A 416 -14.42 8.49 10.28
N ILE A 417 -13.18 8.00 10.25
CA ILE A 417 -11.97 8.78 10.48
C ILE A 417 -11.24 8.91 9.15
N ARG A 418 -11.12 10.13 8.63
CA ARG A 418 -10.46 10.41 7.34
C ARG A 418 -9.89 11.82 7.30
N PRO A 419 -8.82 12.09 6.55
CA PRO A 419 -8.26 13.42 6.45
C PRO A 419 -9.14 14.32 5.56
N GLY A 420 -9.30 15.58 5.94
CA GLY A 420 -9.89 16.57 5.04
C GLY A 420 -8.99 16.89 3.84
N HIS A 421 -7.68 16.70 4.00
CA HIS A 421 -6.67 16.88 2.94
C HIS A 421 -5.51 15.91 3.12
N ASN A 422 -5.11 15.22 2.05
CA ASN A 422 -3.94 14.36 2.03
C ASN A 422 -3.10 14.63 0.77
N PRO A 423 -1.91 15.26 0.90
CA PRO A 423 -1.00 15.51 -0.22
C PRO A 423 -0.16 14.28 -0.58
N ILE A 424 -0.02 13.30 0.34
CA ILE A 424 0.82 12.12 0.16
C ILE A 424 0.02 11.06 -0.60
N GLY A 425 0.44 10.78 -1.82
CA GLY A 425 -0.16 9.72 -2.64
C GLY A 425 0.19 8.31 -2.14
N PRO A 426 -0.52 7.26 -2.61
CA PRO A 426 -0.33 5.88 -2.17
C PRO A 426 1.10 5.34 -2.34
N PHE A 427 1.88 5.91 -3.25
CA PHE A 427 3.27 5.49 -3.53
C PHE A 427 4.34 6.46 -3.03
N ASP A 428 3.97 7.55 -2.36
CA ASP A 428 4.90 8.60 -1.95
C ASP A 428 5.55 8.28 -0.59
N PHE A 429 6.22 7.11 -0.48
CA PHE A 429 6.86 6.65 0.77
C PHE A 429 7.99 7.54 1.27
N GLN A 430 8.52 8.41 0.42
CA GLN A 430 9.50 9.44 0.80
C GLN A 430 8.85 10.76 1.19
N GLY A 431 7.53 10.81 1.26
CA GLY A 431 6.74 12.01 1.46
C GLY A 431 6.30 12.67 0.15
N GLY A 432 5.30 13.53 0.22
CA GLY A 432 4.69 14.25 -0.89
C GLY A 432 4.88 15.76 -0.78
N TYR A 433 4.80 16.47 -1.91
CA TYR A 433 4.70 17.92 -1.92
C TYR A 433 3.26 18.35 -1.69
N ASP A 434 3.05 19.32 -0.84
CA ASP A 434 1.75 19.86 -0.52
C ASP A 434 1.61 21.28 -1.04
N ASP A 435 0.83 21.45 -2.10
CA ASP A 435 0.57 22.75 -2.73
C ASP A 435 -0.11 23.76 -1.78
N ARG A 436 -0.83 23.28 -0.74
CA ARG A 436 -1.52 24.16 0.22
C ARG A 436 -0.55 24.81 1.22
N SER A 437 0.47 24.05 1.65
CA SER A 437 1.47 24.51 2.62
C SER A 437 2.80 24.90 1.99
N ASP A 438 2.93 24.76 0.67
CA ASP A 438 4.14 25.02 -0.12
C ASP A 438 5.39 24.33 0.45
N ARG A 439 5.21 23.10 0.95
CA ARG A 439 6.30 22.33 1.56
C ARG A 439 6.20 20.85 1.28
N ARG A 440 7.33 20.16 1.37
CA ARG A 440 7.35 18.70 1.35
C ARG A 440 6.98 18.15 2.72
N GLN A 441 5.95 17.29 2.75
CA GLN A 441 5.51 16.59 3.95
C GLN A 441 6.13 15.19 3.98
N PRO A 442 6.88 14.82 5.03
CA PRO A 442 7.39 13.47 5.20
C PRO A 442 6.27 12.52 5.60
N LEU A 443 6.49 11.22 5.39
CA LEU A 443 5.49 10.19 5.74
C LEU A 443 5.09 10.21 7.24
N GLY A 444 6.00 10.62 8.12
CA GLY A 444 5.70 10.77 9.55
C GLY A 444 4.60 11.78 9.86
N GLU A 445 4.41 12.82 9.04
CA GLU A 445 3.29 13.75 9.20
C GLU A 445 1.93 13.10 8.92
N LEU A 446 1.88 12.12 8.01
CA LEU A 446 0.65 11.38 7.75
C LEU A 446 0.22 10.54 8.96
N LEU A 447 1.20 9.99 9.70
CA LEU A 447 0.95 9.31 10.97
C LEU A 447 0.41 10.28 12.02
N SER A 448 1.04 11.46 12.20
CA SER A 448 0.57 12.47 13.14
C SER A 448 -0.84 12.96 12.80
N ARG A 449 -1.13 13.14 11.52
CA ARG A 449 -2.47 13.52 11.04
C ARG A 449 -3.51 12.46 11.32
N GLY A 450 -3.18 11.16 11.14
CA GLY A 450 -4.08 10.06 11.50
C GLY A 450 -4.45 10.08 12.99
N TYR A 451 -3.48 10.41 13.85
CA TYR A 451 -3.72 10.60 15.28
C TYR A 451 -4.65 11.78 15.57
N GLU A 452 -4.34 12.95 15.01
CA GLU A 452 -5.12 14.18 15.22
C GLU A 452 -6.56 14.06 14.70
N ASP A 453 -6.72 13.46 13.51
CA ASP A 453 -8.04 13.26 12.91
C ASP A 453 -8.88 12.27 13.72
N ALA A 454 -8.30 11.19 14.21
CA ALA A 454 -9.00 10.24 15.09
C ALA A 454 -9.44 10.91 16.39
N TYR A 455 -8.57 11.73 16.97
CA TYR A 455 -8.90 12.46 18.18
C TYR A 455 -10.04 13.46 17.95
N ARG A 456 -9.93 14.33 16.94
CA ARG A 456 -10.87 15.39 16.64
C ARG A 456 -12.22 14.88 16.09
N GLN A 457 -12.22 13.81 15.26
CA GLN A 457 -13.43 13.34 14.58
C GLN A 457 -14.18 12.27 15.35
N PHE A 458 -13.50 11.52 16.21
CA PHE A 458 -14.12 10.39 16.90
C PHE A 458 -13.95 10.44 18.42
N ILE A 459 -12.74 10.63 18.95
CA ILE A 459 -12.53 10.50 20.40
C ILE A 459 -13.17 11.66 21.14
N GLU A 460 -12.89 12.89 20.78
CA GLU A 460 -13.41 14.07 21.45
C GLU A 460 -14.94 14.21 21.32
N PRO A 461 -15.54 14.18 20.10
CA PRO A 461 -16.97 14.43 19.93
C PRO A 461 -17.85 13.20 20.22
N VAL A 462 -17.36 11.98 19.99
CA VAL A 462 -18.17 10.77 20.02
C VAL A 462 -17.94 9.96 21.29
N VAL A 463 -16.69 9.65 21.64
CA VAL A 463 -16.34 8.90 22.86
C VAL A 463 -16.52 9.80 24.09
N GLY A 464 -16.11 11.06 24.01
CA GLY A 464 -16.27 12.04 25.09
C GLY A 464 -17.72 12.38 25.41
N ALA A 465 -18.60 12.37 24.39
CA ALA A 465 -20.03 12.68 24.55
C ALA A 465 -20.86 11.52 25.13
N SER A 466 -20.36 10.29 25.07
CA SER A 466 -21.11 9.10 25.54
C SER A 466 -21.28 9.06 27.08
N GLY A 467 -20.60 9.92 27.82
CA GLY A 467 -20.61 9.90 29.29
C GLY A 467 -19.98 8.67 29.95
N ASP A 468 -19.74 7.62 29.18
CA ASP A 468 -19.02 6.42 29.58
C ASP A 468 -17.51 6.74 29.55
N ARG A 469 -16.95 7.23 30.67
CA ARG A 469 -15.51 7.44 30.78
C ARG A 469 -14.81 6.09 30.60
N VAL A 470 -14.18 5.92 29.46
CA VAL A 470 -13.32 4.78 29.17
C VAL A 470 -12.15 4.82 30.17
N GLY A 471 -12.13 3.92 31.13
CA GLY A 471 -11.06 3.84 32.13
C GLY A 471 -11.45 4.02 33.60
N GLN A 472 -12.73 4.23 33.94
CA GLN A 472 -13.19 4.17 35.32
C GLN A 472 -13.99 2.89 35.60
N GLY A 473 -13.34 1.77 35.62
CA GLY A 473 -13.96 0.50 35.92
C GLY A 473 -12.97 -0.63 36.04
N MET A 474 -12.07 -0.51 37.02
CA MET A 474 -11.56 -1.69 37.72
C MET A 474 -11.21 -1.27 39.18
N PRO A 475 -11.81 -1.90 40.18
CA PRO A 475 -11.15 -2.00 41.47
C PRO A 475 -10.01 -3.01 41.40
#